data_b8c4a0ab0ef7686d716bc610270afda8
#
_entry.id   b8c4a0ab0ef7686d716bc610270afda8
#
_cell.length_a   1.000
_cell.length_b   1.000
_cell.length_c   1.000
_cell.angle_alpha   90.00
_cell.angle_beta   90.00
_cell.angle_gamma   90.00
#
_symmetry.space_group_name_H-M   'P 1'
#
loop_
_entity.id
_entity.type
_entity.pdbx_description
1 polymer ?
#
loop_
_entity_poly.entity_id
_entity_poly.type
_entity_poly.pdbx_seq_one_letter_code
_entity_poly.pdbx_strand_id
1 'polypeptide(L)'
;QLGSLELALDQSDVFGSCDIGFSCQYTSTISWRDSYTPLPMETNPRAVFERLFGDTGTTDPAVRLQRIRKDRSLLDSVTERVSELNRTVGAGDRAKLDQYLDAVRDVERRIQMAEAQSNRELPQIEQPAGIPNTYEEHAKLMFDMQVLAYQTDLTRVITFMLGRELSGRTYAEIGVPDSHHPTSHHRDDPALYEKVTKINEFHTSLFAYYLDKLDATPDGNGSLLDNILMLYGAGMSDSNRHQNTGLPLVLLGGAGGAVKGGRHLRYTEGTPISNLHLTMLEKMGIPMESIANSTGRLNLLSGV
;
A
#
# COMPACT_ATOMS: atom_id res chain seq x y z
N GLN A 1 -6.50 13.77 -2.59
CA GLN A 1 -5.74 12.54 -2.90
C GLN A 1 -4.68 12.29 -1.83
N LEU A 2 -4.56 11.05 -1.38
CA LEU A 2 -3.41 10.60 -0.58
C LEU A 2 -2.24 10.33 -1.53
N GLY A 3 -1.02 10.64 -1.11
CA GLY A 3 0.18 10.31 -1.89
C GLY A 3 0.35 8.80 -2.07
N SER A 4 0.06 8.05 -1.01
CA SER A 4 0.07 6.58 -0.99
C SER A 4 -0.75 6.06 0.18
N LEU A 5 -1.05 4.76 0.15
CA LEU A 5 -1.76 4.04 1.21
C LEU A 5 -0.95 2.80 1.59
N GLU A 6 -0.47 2.77 2.82
CA GLU A 6 0.35 1.69 3.36
C GLU A 6 -0.49 0.82 4.27
N LEU A 7 -0.60 -0.46 3.96
CA LEU A 7 -1.49 -1.41 4.63
C LEU A 7 -0.76 -2.67 5.06
N ALA A 8 -1.25 -3.31 6.14
CA ALA A 8 -0.82 -4.62 6.57
C ALA A 8 -1.95 -5.37 7.26
N LEU A 9 -1.79 -6.69 7.44
CA LEU A 9 -2.69 -7.53 8.24
C LEU A 9 -2.10 -7.87 9.61
N ASP A 10 -0.79 -7.87 9.74
CA ASP A 10 -0.12 -8.08 11.02
C ASP A 10 0.19 -6.75 11.69
N GLN A 11 -0.14 -6.65 12.99
CA GLN A 11 0.34 -5.54 13.81
C GLN A 11 1.86 -5.58 13.88
N SER A 12 2.47 -4.42 13.73
CA SER A 12 3.92 -4.28 13.78
C SER A 12 4.35 -3.56 15.05
N ASP A 13 5.32 -4.14 15.76
CA ASP A 13 6.07 -3.41 16.76
C ASP A 13 7.04 -2.48 16.01
N VAL A 14 6.74 -1.19 16.01
CA VAL A 14 7.50 -0.18 15.24
C VAL A 14 8.79 0.21 15.97
N PHE A 15 8.94 -0.19 17.24
CA PHE A 15 10.03 0.24 18.12
C PHE A 15 10.91 -0.92 18.60
N GLY A 16 12.21 -0.69 18.67
CA GLY A 16 13.20 -1.62 19.20
C GLY A 16 14.07 -2.28 18.13
N SER A 17 14.80 -3.31 18.54
CA SER A 17 15.61 -4.16 17.67
C SER A 17 14.92 -5.52 17.52
N CYS A 18 14.51 -5.85 16.31
CA CYS A 18 13.83 -7.10 16.00
C CYS A 18 14.78 -8.21 15.54
N ASP A 19 15.99 -7.86 15.14
CA ASP A 19 17.05 -8.78 14.78
C ASP A 19 18.42 -8.16 15.11
N ILE A 20 19.49 -8.96 15.10
CA ILE A 20 20.84 -8.51 15.49
C ILE A 20 21.29 -7.36 14.57
N GLY A 21 21.31 -6.15 15.13
CA GLY A 21 21.79 -4.95 14.45
C GLY A 21 20.77 -4.25 13.55
N PHE A 22 19.52 -4.73 13.45
CA PHE A 22 18.49 -4.12 12.61
C PHE A 22 17.30 -3.60 13.43
N SER A 23 16.81 -2.41 13.05
CA SER A 23 15.58 -1.85 13.60
C SER A 23 14.36 -2.65 13.18
N CYS A 24 13.36 -2.76 14.07
CA CYS A 24 12.03 -3.35 13.78
C CYS A 24 11.33 -2.68 12.59
N GLN A 25 11.70 -1.47 12.22
CA GLN A 25 11.17 -0.77 11.05
C GLN A 25 11.37 -1.55 9.76
N TYR A 26 12.50 -2.27 9.60
CA TYR A 26 12.78 -3.05 8.40
C TYR A 26 11.91 -4.31 8.25
N THR A 27 11.37 -4.82 9.34
CA THR A 27 10.44 -5.98 9.34
C THR A 27 8.97 -5.56 9.35
N SER A 28 8.71 -4.26 9.49
CA SER A 28 7.36 -3.71 9.72
C SER A 28 6.96 -2.66 8.69
N THR A 29 7.79 -2.39 7.69
CA THR A 29 7.55 -1.36 6.67
C THR A 29 8.15 -1.78 5.34
N ILE A 30 7.36 -1.67 4.27
CA ILE A 30 7.80 -1.89 2.88
C ILE A 30 7.77 -0.59 2.05
N SER A 31 7.36 0.52 2.66
CA SER A 31 7.28 1.84 2.02
C SER A 31 8.05 2.88 2.80
N TRP A 32 8.79 3.71 2.08
CA TRP A 32 9.66 4.73 2.65
C TRP A 32 9.47 6.05 1.90
N ARG A 33 9.42 7.15 2.63
CA ARG A 33 9.39 8.49 2.03
C ARG A 33 10.76 8.88 1.47
N ASP A 34 11.79 8.51 2.17
CA ASP A 34 13.19 8.70 1.85
C ASP A 34 14.02 7.58 2.51
N SER A 35 15.34 7.61 2.40
CA SER A 35 16.24 6.57 2.91
C SER A 35 16.15 6.32 4.43
N TYR A 36 15.51 7.20 5.18
CA TYR A 36 15.50 7.16 6.65
C TYR A 36 14.09 7.24 7.26
N THR A 37 13.09 7.57 6.46
CA THR A 37 11.71 7.83 6.94
C THR A 37 10.77 6.72 6.48
N PRO A 38 10.51 5.71 7.33
CA PRO A 38 9.53 4.67 7.01
C PRO A 38 8.12 5.26 7.01
N LEU A 39 7.24 4.70 6.19
CA LEU A 39 5.81 4.99 6.19
C LEU A 39 5.09 3.89 6.96
N PRO A 40 4.52 4.20 8.14
CA PRO A 40 3.81 3.21 8.95
C PRO A 40 2.62 2.61 8.21
N MET A 41 2.44 1.30 8.34
CA MET A 41 1.32 0.57 7.76
C MET A 41 0.10 0.57 8.70
N GLU A 42 -1.08 0.79 8.11
CA GLU A 42 -2.35 0.70 8.83
C GLU A 42 -2.91 -0.71 8.74
N THR A 43 -3.35 -1.25 9.88
CA THR A 43 -3.92 -2.60 9.98
C THR A 43 -5.41 -2.60 10.29
N ASN A 44 -5.97 -1.47 10.73
CA ASN A 44 -7.35 -1.36 11.10
C ASN A 44 -8.22 -0.86 9.94
N PRO A 45 -9.14 -1.68 9.38
CA PRO A 45 -9.98 -1.27 8.25
C PRO A 45 -10.82 -0.02 8.53
N ARG A 46 -11.22 0.18 9.79
CA ARG A 46 -11.92 1.41 10.19
C ARG A 46 -11.04 2.64 10.03
N ALA A 47 -9.80 2.58 10.50
CA ALA A 47 -8.86 3.68 10.35
C ALA A 47 -8.50 3.94 8.87
N VAL A 48 -8.41 2.89 8.05
CA VAL A 48 -8.27 3.00 6.58
C VAL A 48 -9.46 3.74 6.00
N PHE A 49 -10.69 3.35 6.35
CA PHE A 49 -11.91 4.02 5.90
C PHE A 49 -11.92 5.51 6.30
N GLU A 50 -11.61 5.82 7.56
CA GLU A 50 -11.54 7.19 8.07
C GLU A 50 -10.45 8.01 7.35
N ARG A 51 -9.32 7.40 7.02
CA ARG A 51 -8.24 8.03 6.24
C ARG A 51 -8.67 8.33 4.80
N LEU A 52 -9.48 7.47 4.18
CA LEU A 52 -9.99 7.64 2.82
C LEU A 52 -11.16 8.63 2.74
N PHE A 53 -12.15 8.50 3.62
CA PHE A 53 -13.45 9.18 3.51
C PHE A 53 -13.72 10.18 4.65
N GLY A 54 -12.90 10.20 5.67
CA GLY A 54 -13.13 10.95 6.91
C GLY A 54 -13.96 10.18 7.94
N ASP A 55 -14.10 10.77 9.11
CA ASP A 55 -14.73 10.15 10.30
C ASP A 55 -16.27 10.28 10.33
N THR A 56 -16.90 10.59 9.21
CA THR A 56 -18.37 10.75 9.12
C THR A 56 -19.13 9.42 9.14
N GLY A 57 -18.42 8.29 9.05
CA GLY A 57 -19.01 6.95 9.03
C GLY A 57 -19.76 6.59 7.75
N THR A 58 -19.74 7.46 6.73
CA THR A 58 -20.52 7.28 5.49
C THR A 58 -19.77 7.82 4.27
N THR A 59 -20.09 7.25 3.11
CA THR A 59 -19.66 7.74 1.80
C THR A 59 -20.66 8.71 1.16
N ASP A 60 -21.74 9.10 1.87
CA ASP A 60 -22.75 10.03 1.38
C ASP A 60 -22.12 11.35 0.89
N PRO A 61 -22.35 11.74 -0.39
CA PRO A 61 -21.75 12.94 -0.96
C PRO A 61 -22.13 14.23 -0.23
N ALA A 62 -23.36 14.34 0.29
CA ALA A 62 -23.83 15.54 0.98
C ALA A 62 -23.12 15.72 2.33
N VAL A 63 -22.97 14.63 3.09
CA VAL A 63 -22.24 14.61 4.37
C VAL A 63 -20.78 14.93 4.16
N ARG A 64 -20.15 14.32 3.15
CA ARG A 64 -18.75 14.59 2.77
C ARG A 64 -18.54 16.06 2.40
N LEU A 65 -19.41 16.62 1.55
CA LEU A 65 -19.30 18.01 1.12
C LEU A 65 -19.46 18.99 2.29
N GLN A 66 -20.37 18.71 3.22
CA GLN A 66 -20.53 19.53 4.42
C GLN A 66 -19.24 19.53 5.27
N ARG A 67 -18.58 18.40 5.41
CA ARG A 67 -17.32 18.30 6.13
C ARG A 67 -16.20 19.06 5.43
N ILE A 68 -16.03 18.85 4.13
CA ILE A 68 -15.02 19.55 3.32
C ILE A 68 -15.17 21.06 3.50
N ARG A 69 -16.38 21.60 3.48
CA ARG A 69 -16.67 23.02 3.74
C ARG A 69 -16.25 23.46 5.13
N LYS A 70 -16.48 22.62 6.15
CA LYS A 70 -16.03 22.90 7.53
C LYS A 70 -14.51 22.93 7.63
N ASP A 71 -13.84 21.95 7.05
CA ASP A 71 -12.38 21.87 7.06
C ASP A 71 -11.75 23.06 6.32
N ARG A 72 -12.34 23.49 5.22
CA ARG A 72 -11.96 24.70 4.49
C ARG A 72 -12.10 25.96 5.36
N SER A 73 -13.24 26.11 6.05
CA SER A 73 -13.47 27.26 6.93
C SER A 73 -12.46 27.31 8.09
N LEU A 74 -12.06 26.17 8.64
CA LEU A 74 -11.01 26.08 9.65
C LEU A 74 -9.65 26.47 9.08
N LEU A 75 -9.33 26.01 7.88
CA LEU A 75 -8.07 26.33 7.19
C LEU A 75 -7.96 27.83 6.87
N ASP A 76 -9.03 28.43 6.38
CA ASP A 76 -9.10 29.86 6.11
C ASP A 76 -8.79 30.67 7.39
N SER A 77 -9.38 30.29 8.52
CA SER A 77 -9.10 30.91 9.83
C SER A 77 -7.64 30.75 10.28
N VAL A 78 -7.03 29.58 10.05
CA VAL A 78 -5.62 29.33 10.36
C VAL A 78 -4.72 30.18 9.47
N THR A 79 -5.00 30.24 8.17
CA THR A 79 -4.23 31.01 7.18
C THR A 79 -4.25 32.50 7.52
N GLU A 80 -5.40 33.05 7.91
CA GLU A 80 -5.54 34.44 8.32
C GLU A 80 -4.68 34.76 9.56
N ARG A 81 -4.75 33.93 10.61
CA ARG A 81 -3.94 34.07 11.82
C ARG A 81 -2.44 33.99 11.58
N VAL A 82 -2.02 33.05 10.72
CA VAL A 82 -0.59 32.92 10.36
C VAL A 82 -0.13 34.11 9.55
N SER A 83 -0.97 34.65 8.66
CA SER A 83 -0.67 35.87 7.90
C SER A 83 -0.51 37.10 8.80
N GLU A 84 -1.33 37.22 9.83
CA GLU A 84 -1.19 38.27 10.86
C GLU A 84 0.11 38.10 11.66
N LEU A 85 0.41 36.89 12.11
CA LEU A 85 1.64 36.58 12.84
C LEU A 85 2.88 36.89 12.00
N ASN A 86 2.88 36.57 10.71
CA ASN A 86 4.00 36.80 9.81
C ASN A 86 4.36 38.29 9.65
N ARG A 87 3.39 39.20 9.89
CA ARG A 87 3.62 40.67 9.89
C ARG A 87 4.34 41.15 11.14
N THR A 88 4.29 40.40 12.25
CA THR A 88 4.78 40.84 13.57
C THR A 88 6.10 40.18 13.98
N VAL A 89 6.50 39.08 13.37
CA VAL A 89 7.68 38.29 13.72
C VAL A 89 8.95 38.75 13.00
N GLY A 90 10.12 38.47 13.62
CA GLY A 90 11.44 38.75 13.06
C GLY A 90 11.81 37.82 11.87
N ALA A 91 12.90 38.19 11.16
CA ALA A 91 13.32 37.48 9.94
C ALA A 91 13.65 36.00 10.16
N GLY A 92 14.18 35.59 11.31
CA GLY A 92 14.50 34.20 11.63
C GLY A 92 13.26 33.33 11.84
N ASP A 93 12.19 33.90 12.38
CA ASP A 93 10.94 33.19 12.61
C ASP A 93 10.06 33.15 11.35
N ARG A 94 10.23 34.12 10.45
CA ARG A 94 9.54 34.07 9.12
C ARG A 94 9.89 32.83 8.32
N ALA A 95 11.15 32.41 8.32
CA ALA A 95 11.55 31.19 7.61
C ALA A 95 10.82 29.92 8.12
N LYS A 96 10.56 29.84 9.44
CA LYS A 96 9.76 28.75 10.03
C LYS A 96 8.27 28.87 9.69
N LEU A 97 7.76 30.10 9.67
CA LEU A 97 6.38 30.35 9.26
C LEU A 97 6.16 30.06 7.78
N ASP A 98 7.13 30.33 6.91
CA ASP A 98 7.06 29.99 5.50
C ASP A 98 6.99 28.46 5.29
N GLN A 99 7.79 27.66 6.03
CA GLN A 99 7.69 26.20 6.03
C GLN A 99 6.31 25.72 6.51
N TYR A 100 5.75 26.37 7.53
CA TYR A 100 4.40 26.05 7.99
C TYR A 100 3.35 26.43 6.96
N LEU A 101 3.49 27.58 6.29
CA LEU A 101 2.60 28.00 5.20
C LEU A 101 2.65 27.04 4.00
N ASP A 102 3.80 26.45 3.70
CA ASP A 102 3.90 25.43 2.65
C ASP A 102 3.12 24.17 3.03
N ALA A 103 3.17 23.74 4.31
CA ALA A 103 2.33 22.64 4.80
C ALA A 103 0.82 23.00 4.75
N VAL A 104 0.46 24.23 5.09
CA VAL A 104 -0.93 24.72 4.98
C VAL A 104 -1.41 24.72 3.52
N ARG A 105 -0.59 25.17 2.58
CA ARG A 105 -0.89 25.12 1.14
C ARG A 105 -1.06 23.70 0.61
N ASP A 106 -0.32 22.73 1.17
CA ASP A 106 -0.51 21.32 0.82
C ASP A 106 -1.88 20.80 1.29
N VAL A 107 -2.27 21.15 2.52
CA VAL A 107 -3.61 20.83 3.05
C VAL A 107 -4.71 21.49 2.20
N GLU A 108 -4.54 22.77 1.84
CA GLU A 108 -5.49 23.49 0.97
C GLU A 108 -5.67 22.79 -0.39
N ARG A 109 -4.57 22.38 -1.01
CA ARG A 109 -4.58 21.64 -2.28
C ARG A 109 -5.34 20.32 -2.15
N ARG A 110 -5.15 19.60 -1.03
CA ARG A 110 -5.87 18.36 -0.74
C ARG A 110 -7.38 18.59 -0.55
N ILE A 111 -7.77 19.66 0.13
CA ILE A 111 -9.17 20.05 0.30
C ILE A 111 -9.81 20.37 -1.06
N GLN A 112 -9.13 21.16 -1.92
CA GLN A 112 -9.60 21.48 -3.25
C GLN A 112 -9.78 20.24 -4.14
N MET A 113 -8.84 19.29 -4.07
CA MET A 113 -8.98 18.01 -4.77
C MET A 113 -10.16 17.20 -4.23
N ALA A 114 -10.37 17.17 -2.91
CA ALA A 114 -11.51 16.49 -2.31
C ALA A 114 -12.84 17.13 -2.70
N GLU A 115 -12.91 18.46 -2.80
CA GLU A 115 -14.08 19.18 -3.32
C GLU A 115 -14.38 18.80 -4.78
N ALA A 116 -13.38 18.78 -5.65
CA ALA A 116 -13.52 18.39 -7.05
C ALA A 116 -14.02 16.94 -7.21
N GLN A 117 -13.65 16.07 -6.28
CA GLN A 117 -14.05 14.66 -6.26
C GLN A 117 -15.37 14.41 -5.53
N SER A 118 -15.91 15.40 -4.80
CA SER A 118 -17.13 15.24 -3.99
C SER A 118 -18.37 14.89 -4.82
N ASN A 119 -18.39 15.26 -6.09
CA ASN A 119 -19.49 14.98 -7.03
C ASN A 119 -19.42 13.57 -7.65
N ARG A 120 -18.38 12.78 -7.40
CA ARG A 120 -18.33 11.38 -7.84
C ARG A 120 -19.30 10.55 -6.98
N GLU A 121 -20.17 9.81 -7.63
CA GLU A 121 -20.96 8.78 -6.97
C GLU A 121 -20.02 7.70 -6.46
N LEU A 122 -19.94 7.56 -5.14
CA LEU A 122 -19.22 6.49 -4.49
C LEU A 122 -20.16 5.34 -4.18
N PRO A 123 -19.67 4.09 -4.20
CA PRO A 123 -20.44 2.98 -3.64
C PRO A 123 -20.85 3.32 -2.20
N GLN A 124 -22.12 3.12 -1.86
CA GLN A 124 -22.57 3.27 -0.49
C GLN A 124 -22.01 2.13 0.35
N ILE A 125 -21.06 2.44 1.20
CA ILE A 125 -20.40 1.48 2.07
C ILE A 125 -20.49 2.02 3.50
N GLU A 126 -20.89 1.13 4.41
CA GLU A 126 -20.86 1.41 5.84
C GLU A 126 -19.42 1.35 6.36
N GLN A 127 -19.12 2.19 7.33
CA GLN A 127 -17.83 2.18 7.99
C GLN A 127 -17.60 0.84 8.69
N PRO A 128 -16.46 0.17 8.49
CA PRO A 128 -16.10 -1.04 9.21
C PRO A 128 -16.09 -0.81 10.73
N ALA A 129 -16.55 -1.79 11.49
CA ALA A 129 -16.57 -1.70 12.95
C ALA A 129 -15.14 -1.75 13.56
N GLY A 130 -14.18 -2.35 12.86
CA GLY A 130 -12.80 -2.55 13.28
C GLY A 130 -12.16 -3.74 12.57
N ILE A 131 -11.20 -4.38 13.22
CA ILE A 131 -10.53 -5.57 12.69
C ILE A 131 -11.46 -6.78 12.84
N PRO A 132 -11.78 -7.50 11.75
CA PRO A 132 -12.54 -8.76 11.80
C PRO A 132 -11.84 -9.85 12.60
N ASN A 133 -12.62 -10.85 13.03
CA ASN A 133 -12.10 -11.93 13.87
C ASN A 133 -11.25 -12.95 13.11
N THR A 134 -11.53 -13.16 11.82
CA THR A 134 -10.77 -14.10 10.99
C THR A 134 -9.79 -13.37 10.08
N TYR A 135 -8.70 -14.05 9.74
CA TYR A 135 -7.71 -13.51 8.79
C TYR A 135 -8.33 -13.30 7.40
N GLU A 136 -9.18 -14.23 6.97
CA GLU A 136 -9.86 -14.15 5.68
C GLU A 136 -10.74 -12.90 5.56
N GLU A 137 -11.61 -12.66 6.55
CA GLU A 137 -12.48 -11.47 6.55
C GLU A 137 -11.67 -10.18 6.61
N HIS A 138 -10.59 -10.17 7.42
CA HIS A 138 -9.71 -9.02 7.52
C HIS A 138 -9.02 -8.74 6.18
N ALA A 139 -8.44 -9.75 5.54
CA ALA A 139 -7.78 -9.62 4.25
C ALA A 139 -8.76 -9.13 3.16
N LYS A 140 -9.93 -9.75 3.05
CA LYS A 140 -10.96 -9.37 2.08
C LYS A 140 -11.42 -7.94 2.28
N LEU A 141 -11.68 -7.53 3.52
CA LEU A 141 -12.09 -6.16 3.82
C LEU A 141 -11.00 -5.14 3.47
N MET A 142 -9.72 -5.45 3.75
CA MET A 142 -8.61 -4.58 3.37
C MET A 142 -8.43 -4.53 1.84
N PHE A 143 -8.67 -5.61 1.12
CA PHE A 143 -8.71 -5.61 -0.35
C PHE A 143 -9.87 -4.78 -0.90
N ASP A 144 -11.06 -4.89 -0.31
CA ASP A 144 -12.22 -4.07 -0.71
C ASP A 144 -11.95 -2.57 -0.50
N MET A 145 -11.26 -2.19 0.59
CA MET A 145 -10.82 -0.79 0.80
C MET A 145 -9.83 -0.31 -0.28
N GLN A 146 -8.96 -1.18 -0.78
CA GLN A 146 -8.02 -0.84 -1.86
C GLN A 146 -8.76 -0.63 -3.19
N VAL A 147 -9.70 -1.53 -3.54
CA VAL A 147 -10.56 -1.36 -4.73
C VAL A 147 -11.29 -0.03 -4.66
N LEU A 148 -11.89 0.26 -3.51
CA LEU A 148 -12.62 1.50 -3.28
C LEU A 148 -11.71 2.73 -3.40
N ALA A 149 -10.48 2.67 -2.90
CA ALA A 149 -9.51 3.76 -3.00
C ALA A 149 -9.13 4.05 -4.46
N TYR A 150 -9.01 3.03 -5.30
CA TYR A 150 -8.77 3.19 -6.74
C TYR A 150 -10.01 3.72 -7.46
N GLN A 151 -11.19 3.13 -7.25
CA GLN A 151 -12.46 3.60 -7.85
C GLN A 151 -12.72 5.09 -7.61
N THR A 152 -12.34 5.56 -6.44
CA THR A 152 -12.57 6.94 -6.01
C THR A 152 -11.40 7.87 -6.35
N ASP A 153 -10.31 7.34 -6.92
CA ASP A 153 -9.06 8.07 -7.20
C ASP A 153 -8.53 8.83 -5.97
N LEU A 154 -8.73 8.25 -4.78
CA LEU A 154 -8.22 8.83 -3.52
C LEU A 154 -6.73 8.58 -3.33
N THR A 155 -6.22 7.49 -3.91
CA THR A 155 -4.79 7.24 -4.08
C THR A 155 -4.55 6.39 -5.33
N ARG A 156 -3.34 6.46 -5.87
CA ARG A 156 -2.89 5.64 -7.02
C ARG A 156 -1.74 4.71 -6.65
N VAL A 157 -1.25 4.82 -5.41
CA VAL A 157 -0.12 4.01 -4.92
C VAL A 157 -0.56 3.32 -3.64
N ILE A 158 -0.52 1.99 -3.62
CA ILE A 158 -0.85 1.18 -2.46
C ILE A 158 0.26 0.15 -2.25
N THR A 159 0.66 -0.04 -1.01
CA THR A 159 1.47 -1.17 -0.58
C THR A 159 0.71 -1.96 0.48
N PHE A 160 0.77 -3.30 0.40
CA PHE A 160 0.04 -4.17 1.30
C PHE A 160 0.86 -5.38 1.71
N MET A 161 1.09 -5.54 3.00
CA MET A 161 1.80 -6.67 3.58
C MET A 161 0.80 -7.68 4.15
N LEU A 162 0.64 -8.83 3.51
CA LEU A 162 -0.23 -9.93 3.97
C LEU A 162 0.34 -10.61 5.21
N GLY A 163 1.63 -10.81 5.28
CA GLY A 163 2.34 -11.35 6.41
C GLY A 163 3.74 -10.77 6.51
N ARG A 164 4.18 -10.46 7.71
CA ARG A 164 5.56 -10.00 7.95
C ARG A 164 6.49 -11.18 8.19
N GLU A 165 7.78 -10.99 7.99
CA GLU A 165 8.79 -12.04 8.17
C GLU A 165 8.78 -12.65 9.58
N LEU A 166 8.56 -11.84 10.61
CA LEU A 166 8.50 -12.28 12.02
C LEU A 166 7.06 -12.53 12.51
N SER A 167 6.13 -12.92 11.61
CA SER A 167 4.73 -13.13 11.97
C SER A 167 4.57 -14.26 12.97
N GLY A 168 4.00 -13.93 14.14
CA GLY A 168 3.55 -14.90 15.13
C GLY A 168 2.13 -15.44 14.86
N ARG A 169 1.50 -15.05 13.75
CA ARG A 169 0.14 -15.45 13.39
C ARG A 169 0.01 -16.95 13.23
N THR A 170 -1.15 -17.47 13.60
CA THR A 170 -1.57 -18.85 13.33
C THR A 170 -2.70 -18.87 12.31
N TYR A 171 -2.86 -19.97 11.60
CA TYR A 171 -3.90 -20.15 10.56
C TYR A 171 -4.72 -21.40 10.90
N ALA A 172 -5.34 -21.40 12.09
CA ALA A 172 -6.11 -22.53 12.59
C ALA A 172 -7.29 -22.88 11.66
N GLU A 173 -7.84 -21.87 10.99
CA GLU A 173 -8.94 -22.01 10.01
C GLU A 173 -8.61 -22.87 8.79
N ILE A 174 -7.33 -22.99 8.45
CA ILE A 174 -6.86 -23.90 7.38
C ILE A 174 -6.08 -25.10 7.91
N GLY A 175 -6.21 -25.38 9.23
CA GLY A 175 -5.58 -26.53 9.90
C GLY A 175 -4.08 -26.33 10.21
N VAL A 176 -3.61 -25.09 10.29
CA VAL A 176 -2.24 -24.72 10.68
C VAL A 176 -2.28 -23.87 11.96
N PRO A 177 -2.38 -24.51 13.15
CA PRO A 177 -2.44 -23.80 14.43
C PRO A 177 -1.06 -23.31 14.91
N ASP A 178 0.01 -23.66 14.21
CA ASP A 178 1.37 -23.27 14.57
C ASP A 178 1.65 -21.83 14.13
N SER A 179 2.56 -21.16 14.84
CA SER A 179 3.03 -19.82 14.47
C SER A 179 3.73 -19.79 13.11
N HIS A 180 3.41 -18.81 12.26
CA HIS A 180 3.91 -18.71 10.89
C HIS A 180 5.44 -18.68 10.82
N HIS A 181 6.09 -17.74 11.50
CA HIS A 181 7.54 -17.60 11.43
C HIS A 181 8.31 -18.85 11.87
N PRO A 182 8.05 -19.48 13.04
CA PRO A 182 8.68 -20.75 13.39
C PRO A 182 8.40 -21.88 12.40
N THR A 183 7.20 -21.92 11.81
CA THR A 183 6.83 -22.91 10.79
C THR A 183 7.59 -22.69 9.48
N SER A 184 7.86 -21.44 9.12
CA SER A 184 8.63 -21.10 7.92
C SER A 184 10.08 -21.59 7.95
N HIS A 185 10.64 -21.79 9.16
CA HIS A 185 11.92 -22.49 9.37
C HIS A 185 11.70 -24.02 9.36
N HIS A 186 11.21 -24.54 8.26
CA HIS A 186 10.72 -25.93 8.13
C HIS A 186 11.83 -27.00 8.26
N ARG A 187 13.11 -26.65 8.29
CA ARG A 187 14.27 -27.55 8.47
C ARG A 187 14.25 -28.77 7.54
N ASP A 188 13.69 -28.60 6.34
CA ASP A 188 13.46 -29.66 5.36
C ASP A 188 12.53 -30.80 5.88
N ASP A 189 11.75 -30.55 6.96
CA ASP A 189 10.70 -31.45 7.45
C ASP A 189 9.46 -31.37 6.54
N PRO A 190 9.07 -32.49 5.91
CA PRO A 190 7.91 -32.52 4.98
C PRO A 190 6.61 -32.03 5.62
N ALA A 191 6.38 -32.30 6.91
CA ALA A 191 5.15 -31.89 7.60
C ALA A 191 5.10 -30.37 7.84
N LEU A 192 6.24 -29.74 8.14
CA LEU A 192 6.32 -28.28 8.24
C LEU A 192 6.25 -27.63 6.87
N TYR A 193 6.88 -28.23 5.85
CA TYR A 193 6.82 -27.76 4.48
C TYR A 193 5.37 -27.75 3.93
N GLU A 194 4.58 -28.81 4.23
CA GLU A 194 3.16 -28.86 3.90
C GLU A 194 2.37 -27.71 4.55
N LYS A 195 2.67 -27.38 5.82
CA LYS A 195 2.03 -26.25 6.51
C LYS A 195 2.34 -24.92 5.85
N VAL A 196 3.59 -24.66 5.49
CA VAL A 196 3.99 -23.45 4.75
C VAL A 196 3.28 -23.38 3.40
N THR A 197 3.19 -24.50 2.69
CA THR A 197 2.47 -24.58 1.42
C THR A 197 0.99 -24.21 1.60
N LYS A 198 0.30 -24.75 2.60
CA LYS A 198 -1.10 -24.39 2.89
C LYS A 198 -1.28 -22.91 3.19
N ILE A 199 -0.36 -22.27 3.93
CA ILE A 199 -0.39 -20.83 4.18
C ILE A 199 -0.24 -20.06 2.87
N ASN A 200 0.70 -20.43 2.02
CA ASN A 200 0.94 -19.77 0.73
C ASN A 200 -0.25 -19.93 -0.22
N GLU A 201 -0.85 -21.12 -0.29
CA GLU A 201 -2.08 -21.36 -1.06
C GLU A 201 -3.24 -20.51 -0.56
N PHE A 202 -3.39 -20.38 0.75
CA PHE A 202 -4.41 -19.56 1.37
C PHE A 202 -4.21 -18.07 1.04
N HIS A 203 -3.00 -17.54 1.19
CA HIS A 203 -2.68 -16.16 0.81
C HIS A 203 -2.95 -15.90 -0.68
N THR A 204 -2.58 -16.86 -1.53
CA THR A 204 -2.81 -16.75 -2.98
C THR A 204 -4.30 -16.79 -3.32
N SER A 205 -5.10 -17.58 -2.61
CA SER A 205 -6.56 -17.62 -2.79
C SER A 205 -7.23 -16.30 -2.41
N LEU A 206 -6.78 -15.66 -1.34
CA LEU A 206 -7.25 -14.35 -0.93
C LEU A 206 -6.82 -13.26 -1.93
N PHE A 207 -5.62 -13.39 -2.47
CA PHE A 207 -5.16 -12.50 -3.52
C PHE A 207 -5.95 -12.68 -4.83
N ALA A 208 -6.36 -13.91 -5.19
CA ALA A 208 -7.26 -14.16 -6.32
C ALA A 208 -8.61 -13.45 -6.14
N TYR A 209 -9.20 -13.48 -4.93
CA TYR A 209 -10.40 -12.68 -4.62
C TYR A 209 -10.21 -11.20 -4.95
N TYR A 210 -9.05 -10.63 -4.62
CA TYR A 210 -8.75 -9.23 -4.92
C TYR A 210 -8.68 -8.97 -6.43
N LEU A 211 -8.05 -9.89 -7.19
CA LEU A 211 -7.97 -9.78 -8.65
C LEU A 211 -9.35 -9.83 -9.30
N ASP A 212 -10.23 -10.74 -8.84
CA ASP A 212 -11.61 -10.83 -9.31
C ASP A 212 -12.38 -9.51 -9.08
N LYS A 213 -12.16 -8.87 -7.93
CA LYS A 213 -12.76 -7.56 -7.62
C LYS A 213 -12.23 -6.45 -8.54
N LEU A 214 -10.94 -6.41 -8.80
CA LEU A 214 -10.32 -5.43 -9.70
C LEU A 214 -10.80 -5.61 -11.13
N ASP A 215 -10.90 -6.86 -11.60
CA ASP A 215 -11.36 -7.20 -12.94
C ASP A 215 -12.85 -6.87 -13.13
N ALA A 216 -13.67 -7.14 -12.12
CA ALA A 216 -15.10 -6.82 -12.12
C ALA A 216 -15.41 -5.32 -11.96
N THR A 217 -14.41 -4.48 -11.64
CA THR A 217 -14.62 -3.05 -11.40
C THR A 217 -14.31 -2.25 -12.66
N PRO A 218 -15.31 -1.59 -13.30
CA PRO A 218 -15.08 -0.78 -14.49
C PRO A 218 -14.17 0.41 -14.25
N ASP A 219 -13.25 0.66 -15.18
CA ASP A 219 -12.37 1.83 -15.21
C ASP A 219 -12.10 2.27 -16.67
N GLY A 220 -12.71 3.36 -17.09
CA GLY A 220 -12.63 3.84 -18.47
C GLY A 220 -13.20 2.82 -19.48
N ASN A 221 -12.36 2.38 -20.41
CA ASN A 221 -12.75 1.40 -21.45
C ASN A 221 -12.47 -0.07 -21.05
N GLY A 222 -12.06 -0.32 -19.80
CA GLY A 222 -11.73 -1.65 -19.30
C GLY A 222 -12.08 -1.79 -17.82
N SER A 223 -11.30 -2.59 -17.13
CA SER A 223 -11.38 -2.79 -15.69
C SER A 223 -10.26 -2.06 -14.95
N LEU A 224 -10.35 -1.98 -13.62
CA LEU A 224 -9.24 -1.51 -12.80
C LEU A 224 -7.99 -2.39 -13.04
N LEU A 225 -8.16 -3.70 -13.22
CA LEU A 225 -7.04 -4.62 -13.47
C LEU A 225 -6.31 -4.30 -14.78
N ASP A 226 -7.02 -3.86 -15.82
CA ASP A 226 -6.40 -3.44 -17.08
C ASP A 226 -5.51 -2.19 -16.92
N ASN A 227 -5.85 -1.31 -15.99
CA ASN A 227 -5.23 0.00 -15.84
C ASN A 227 -4.18 0.09 -14.73
N ILE A 228 -4.16 -0.85 -13.80
CA ILE A 228 -3.14 -0.91 -12.72
C ILE A 228 -1.90 -1.71 -13.13
N LEU A 229 -0.84 -1.54 -12.36
CA LEU A 229 0.36 -2.36 -12.37
C LEU A 229 0.68 -2.80 -10.95
N MET A 230 0.70 -4.10 -10.71
CA MET A 230 0.85 -4.66 -9.38
C MET A 230 1.96 -5.72 -9.34
N LEU A 231 2.77 -5.70 -8.30
CA LEU A 231 3.73 -6.74 -7.99
C LEU A 231 3.26 -7.51 -6.75
N TYR A 232 3.11 -8.82 -6.89
CA TYR A 232 2.81 -9.74 -5.80
C TYR A 232 3.93 -10.74 -5.63
N GLY A 233 4.31 -11.07 -4.39
CA GLY A 233 5.33 -12.06 -4.11
C GLY A 233 5.91 -11.94 -2.71
N ALA A 234 7.09 -12.51 -2.53
CA ALA A 234 7.81 -12.53 -1.26
C ALA A 234 9.28 -12.13 -1.44
N GLY A 235 9.89 -11.64 -0.36
CA GLY A 235 11.31 -11.27 -0.31
C GLY A 235 12.26 -12.46 -0.16
N MET A 236 11.71 -13.66 0.03
CA MET A 236 12.48 -14.91 0.16
C MET A 236 11.87 -16.00 -0.71
N SER A 237 12.72 -16.79 -1.37
CA SER A 237 12.31 -17.99 -2.12
C SER A 237 12.39 -19.25 -1.26
N ASP A 238 13.28 -19.29 -0.29
CA ASP A 238 13.39 -20.32 0.73
C ASP A 238 13.48 -19.65 2.10
N SER A 239 12.38 -19.73 2.85
CA SER A 239 12.26 -19.12 4.18
C SER A 239 13.16 -19.77 5.22
N ASN A 240 13.42 -21.09 5.10
CA ASN A 240 14.27 -21.81 6.03
C ASN A 240 15.76 -21.38 5.94
N ARG A 241 16.21 -21.06 4.73
CA ARG A 241 17.59 -20.62 4.43
C ARG A 241 17.73 -19.10 4.30
N HIS A 242 16.62 -18.35 4.46
CA HIS A 242 16.55 -16.92 4.20
C HIS A 242 17.09 -16.54 2.80
N GLN A 243 16.80 -17.38 1.81
CA GLN A 243 17.31 -17.19 0.47
C GLN A 243 16.55 -16.08 -0.25
N ASN A 244 17.27 -15.07 -0.72
CA ASN A 244 16.73 -13.89 -1.41
C ASN A 244 17.02 -13.88 -2.92
N THR A 245 17.36 -15.03 -3.51
CA THR A 245 17.55 -15.22 -4.95
C THR A 245 16.45 -16.11 -5.51
N GLY A 246 16.09 -15.94 -6.79
CA GLY A 246 15.02 -16.70 -7.41
C GLY A 246 13.64 -16.43 -6.78
N LEU A 247 13.37 -15.16 -6.47
CA LEU A 247 12.15 -14.74 -5.75
C LEU A 247 10.87 -15.14 -6.49
N PRO A 248 9.83 -15.61 -5.77
CA PRO A 248 8.53 -15.92 -6.35
C PRO A 248 7.75 -14.60 -6.57
N LEU A 249 7.84 -14.07 -7.78
CA LEU A 249 7.24 -12.78 -8.14
C LEU A 249 6.25 -12.94 -9.28
N VAL A 250 5.10 -12.28 -9.16
CA VAL A 250 4.09 -12.18 -10.22
C VAL A 250 3.80 -10.71 -10.49
N LEU A 251 3.97 -10.28 -11.74
CA LEU A 251 3.57 -8.96 -12.20
C LEU A 251 2.19 -9.07 -12.84
N LEU A 252 1.25 -8.26 -12.37
CA LEU A 252 -0.15 -8.32 -12.75
C LEU A 252 -0.66 -6.94 -13.21
N GLY A 253 -1.74 -6.98 -13.98
CA GLY A 253 -2.36 -5.79 -14.53
C GLY A 253 -1.78 -5.39 -15.88
N GLY A 254 -2.57 -4.60 -16.61
CA GLY A 254 -2.25 -4.17 -17.98
C GLY A 254 -1.44 -2.88 -18.06
N ALA A 255 -1.37 -2.10 -16.98
CA ALA A 255 -0.78 -0.75 -16.98
C ALA A 255 -1.31 0.10 -18.16
N GLY A 256 -2.62 0.10 -18.41
CA GLY A 256 -3.24 0.77 -19.54
C GLY A 256 -2.77 0.26 -20.92
N GLY A 257 -2.42 -1.03 -21.03
CA GLY A 257 -1.89 -1.67 -22.24
C GLY A 257 -0.36 -1.64 -22.39
N ALA A 258 0.36 -1.09 -21.39
CA ALA A 258 1.83 -1.01 -21.44
C ALA A 258 2.52 -2.33 -21.04
N VAL A 259 1.78 -3.28 -20.46
CA VAL A 259 2.29 -4.60 -20.05
C VAL A 259 1.38 -5.70 -20.60
N LYS A 260 1.97 -6.78 -21.11
CA LYS A 260 1.27 -7.95 -21.59
C LYS A 260 1.48 -9.13 -20.62
N GLY A 261 0.40 -9.68 -20.11
CA GLY A 261 0.39 -10.84 -19.23
C GLY A 261 0.55 -12.19 -19.95
N GLY A 262 0.30 -13.28 -19.21
CA GLY A 262 0.28 -14.64 -19.74
C GLY A 262 1.67 -15.22 -20.09
N ARG A 263 2.73 -14.73 -19.45
CA ARG A 263 4.12 -15.10 -19.74
C ARG A 263 4.89 -15.47 -18.49
N HIS A 264 5.81 -16.42 -18.62
CA HIS A 264 6.84 -16.68 -17.62
C HIS A 264 8.19 -16.18 -18.17
N LEU A 265 8.76 -15.20 -17.48
CA LEU A 265 10.05 -14.58 -17.87
C LEU A 265 11.13 -15.01 -16.88
N ARG A 266 12.22 -15.56 -17.41
CA ARG A 266 13.39 -15.92 -16.61
C ARG A 266 14.56 -15.01 -16.99
N TYR A 267 15.12 -14.36 -16.01
CA TYR A 267 16.28 -13.49 -16.16
C TYR A 267 17.57 -14.20 -15.73
N THR A 268 18.70 -13.64 -16.10
CA THR A 268 20.01 -14.14 -15.65
C THR A 268 20.10 -14.09 -14.13
N GLU A 269 20.68 -15.12 -13.54
CA GLU A 269 20.91 -15.16 -12.10
C GLU A 269 21.66 -13.92 -11.63
N GLY A 270 21.28 -13.38 -10.49
CA GLY A 270 21.83 -12.13 -9.95
C GLY A 270 21.23 -10.84 -10.53
N THR A 271 20.26 -10.92 -11.45
CA THR A 271 19.53 -9.72 -11.89
C THR A 271 18.78 -9.10 -10.71
N PRO A 272 19.09 -7.82 -10.33
CA PRO A 272 18.46 -7.19 -9.18
C PRO A 272 16.95 -6.98 -9.38
N ILE A 273 16.15 -7.19 -8.33
CA ILE A 273 14.71 -6.87 -8.35
C ILE A 273 14.47 -5.38 -8.61
N SER A 274 15.39 -4.50 -8.25
CA SER A 274 15.34 -3.07 -8.54
C SER A 274 15.29 -2.75 -10.04
N ASN A 275 15.76 -3.67 -10.91
CA ASN A 275 15.57 -3.55 -12.36
C ASN A 275 14.08 -3.66 -12.74
N LEU A 276 13.33 -4.54 -12.06
CA LEU A 276 11.88 -4.63 -12.22
C LEU A 276 11.20 -3.36 -11.71
N HIS A 277 11.56 -2.87 -10.52
CA HIS A 277 11.01 -1.63 -9.98
C HIS A 277 11.28 -0.43 -10.89
N LEU A 278 12.51 -0.31 -11.43
CA LEU A 278 12.85 0.75 -12.39
C LEU A 278 11.99 0.67 -13.66
N THR A 279 11.72 -0.54 -14.15
CA THR A 279 10.86 -0.75 -15.31
C THR A 279 9.39 -0.43 -15.00
N MET A 280 8.90 -0.80 -13.81
CA MET A 280 7.54 -0.46 -13.37
C MET A 280 7.36 1.06 -13.27
N LEU A 281 8.31 1.80 -12.69
CA LEU A 281 8.27 3.25 -12.62
C LEU A 281 8.21 3.89 -14.01
N GLU A 282 9.00 3.41 -14.97
CA GLU A 282 8.95 3.89 -16.35
C GLU A 282 7.56 3.65 -16.98
N LYS A 283 6.97 2.45 -16.79
CA LYS A 283 5.62 2.12 -17.28
C LYS A 283 4.54 3.00 -16.66
N MET A 284 4.74 3.45 -15.44
CA MET A 284 3.86 4.38 -14.74
C MET A 284 4.15 5.87 -15.07
N GLY A 285 5.01 6.15 -16.05
CA GLY A 285 5.32 7.50 -16.48
C GLY A 285 6.27 8.27 -15.57
N ILE A 286 7.02 7.57 -14.72
CA ILE A 286 8.03 8.13 -13.80
C ILE A 286 9.42 7.66 -14.27
N PRO A 287 10.01 8.28 -15.29
CA PRO A 287 11.32 7.88 -15.79
C PRO A 287 12.41 8.24 -14.78
N MET A 288 13.22 7.26 -14.41
CA MET A 288 14.42 7.41 -13.58
C MET A 288 15.60 6.75 -14.27
N GLU A 289 16.80 7.24 -14.03
CA GLU A 289 18.03 6.61 -14.56
C GLU A 289 18.36 5.33 -13.79
N SER A 290 18.18 5.36 -12.46
CA SER A 290 18.47 4.23 -11.57
C SER A 290 17.61 4.30 -10.29
N ILE A 291 17.46 3.16 -9.63
CA ILE A 291 16.89 3.04 -8.29
C ILE A 291 17.62 1.95 -7.52
N ALA A 292 17.98 2.19 -6.25
CA ALA A 292 18.72 1.26 -5.41
C ALA A 292 19.96 0.68 -6.14
N ASN A 293 20.07 -0.64 -6.23
CA ASN A 293 21.17 -1.34 -6.91
C ASN A 293 20.81 -1.75 -8.35
N SER A 294 19.88 -1.07 -9.01
CA SER A 294 19.50 -1.38 -10.39
C SER A 294 20.69 -1.23 -11.35
N THR A 295 20.80 -2.15 -12.30
CA THR A 295 21.82 -2.17 -13.37
C THR A 295 21.23 -1.84 -14.74
N GLY A 296 19.93 -1.62 -14.82
CA GLY A 296 19.19 -1.30 -16.03
C GLY A 296 17.72 -1.73 -15.94
N ARG A 297 16.97 -1.56 -17.01
CA ARG A 297 15.57 -1.95 -17.13
C ARG A 297 15.44 -3.39 -17.63
N LEU A 298 14.29 -4.02 -17.36
CA LEU A 298 13.96 -5.34 -17.89
C LEU A 298 13.29 -5.21 -19.27
N ASN A 299 13.95 -5.72 -20.31
CA ASN A 299 13.54 -5.49 -21.71
C ASN A 299 12.29 -6.25 -22.16
N LEU A 300 11.87 -7.31 -21.48
CA LEU A 300 10.82 -8.24 -21.94
C LEU A 300 9.43 -7.98 -21.35
N LEU A 301 9.23 -6.92 -20.59
CA LEU A 301 7.92 -6.62 -19.99
C LEU A 301 6.95 -5.95 -20.96
N SER A 302 7.43 -5.28 -21.99
CA SER A 302 6.62 -4.74 -23.07
C SER A 302 6.41 -5.81 -24.14
N GLY A 303 5.28 -6.36 -24.21
CA GLY A 303 4.65 -7.32 -25.09
C GLY A 303 5.06 -7.57 -26.54
N VAL A 304 6.31 -7.46 -26.89
CA VAL A 304 6.78 -7.88 -28.23
C VAL A 304 7.41 -9.26 -28.16
#